data_3a599e940212ee6477ec3f2dba3fa097
#
_entry.id   3a599e940212ee6477ec3f2dba3fa097
#
_cell.length_a   1.000
_cell.length_b   1.000
_cell.length_c   1.000
_cell.angle_alpha   90.00
_cell.angle_beta   90.00
_cell.angle_gamma   90.00
#
_symmetry.space_group_name_H-M   'P 1'
#
loop_
_entity.id
_entity.type
_entity.pdbx_description
1 polymer ?
#
loop_
_entity_poly.entity_id
_entity_poly.type
_entity_poly.pdbx_seq_one_letter_code
_entity_poly.pdbx_strand_id
1 'polypeptide(L)'
;MLAGERPGGSAFSRELGLAAGVLVEVSGKPALARVIDALETSEMVEGGLLCGPVEELFQGNEEFRQILSGSSFRWTAPESGPSASALAALEQLERFPVLLTAGDHALLSPDLVDFFCREAAKMDVDVVVGLAPYAIVHAAYPESKRTVLKFSDGRYCGTNLFAILNREGKAGPIAWQEVEAQRKRPWRMVRRLGAGILLRYLFGRLSLDQALEALSRAISCRIGYVRIEVARAAVDVDSVADRNLAEIILQSDRDSSGSD
;
A
#
# COMPACT_ATOMS: atom_id res chain seq x y z
N MET A 1 -7.91 4.62 2.20
CA MET A 1 -7.26 4.30 0.90
C MET A 1 -6.66 5.55 0.30
N LEU A 2 -5.43 5.48 -0.19
CA LEU A 2 -4.72 6.59 -0.84
C LEU A 2 -4.86 6.48 -2.36
N ALA A 3 -5.38 7.51 -3.02
CA ALA A 3 -5.55 7.61 -4.47
C ALA A 3 -5.12 8.98 -5.01
N GLY A 4 -4.06 9.55 -4.41
CA GLY A 4 -3.50 10.83 -4.82
C GLY A 4 -2.83 10.73 -6.19
N GLU A 5 -3.03 11.75 -7.02
CA GLU A 5 -2.29 11.95 -8.26
C GLU A 5 -1.37 13.17 -8.11
N ARG A 6 -0.20 13.13 -8.72
CA ARG A 6 0.73 14.26 -8.70
C ARG A 6 0.16 15.44 -9.50
N PRO A 7 0.40 16.69 -9.09
CA PRO A 7 0.04 17.82 -9.92
C PRO A 7 0.63 17.68 -11.35
N GLY A 8 -0.22 17.76 -12.38
CA GLY A 8 0.16 17.53 -13.77
C GLY A 8 0.23 16.06 -14.20
N GLY A 9 -0.25 15.13 -13.38
CA GLY A 9 -0.30 13.70 -13.69
C GLY A 9 1.03 12.98 -13.47
N SER A 10 0.98 11.67 -13.28
CA SER A 10 2.14 10.78 -13.32
C SER A 10 2.60 10.58 -14.79
N ALA A 11 3.79 10.02 -15.01
CA ALA A 11 4.22 9.62 -16.35
C ALA A 11 3.24 8.60 -16.94
N PHE A 12 2.76 7.68 -16.11
CA PHE A 12 1.83 6.62 -16.47
C PHE A 12 0.44 7.16 -16.87
N SER A 13 -0.16 8.05 -16.07
CA SER A 13 -1.47 8.64 -16.42
C SER A 13 -1.40 9.47 -17.71
N ARG A 14 -0.31 10.22 -17.92
CA ARG A 14 -0.11 10.99 -19.16
C ARG A 14 0.10 10.10 -20.38
N GLU A 15 0.84 9.01 -20.28
CA GLU A 15 1.07 8.06 -21.37
C GLU A 15 -0.25 7.46 -21.85
N LEU A 16 -1.18 7.20 -20.95
CA LEU A 16 -2.48 6.61 -21.26
C LEU A 16 -3.59 7.64 -21.49
N GLY A 17 -3.31 8.96 -21.36
CA GLY A 17 -4.31 10.01 -21.48
C GLY A 17 -5.38 9.97 -20.37
N LEU A 18 -5.05 9.43 -19.20
CA LEU A 18 -5.95 9.29 -18.07
C LEU A 18 -5.89 10.51 -17.15
N ALA A 19 -7.02 10.83 -16.52
CA ALA A 19 -7.11 11.86 -15.51
C ALA A 19 -6.26 11.54 -14.26
N ALA A 20 -6.17 10.25 -13.91
CA ALA A 20 -5.30 9.75 -12.85
C ALA A 20 -4.90 8.29 -13.11
N GLY A 21 -3.73 7.86 -12.63
CA GLY A 21 -3.24 6.49 -12.82
C GLY A 21 -4.14 5.43 -12.22
N VAL A 22 -4.84 5.71 -11.12
CA VAL A 22 -5.77 4.79 -10.47
C VAL A 22 -7.06 4.51 -11.29
N LEU A 23 -7.33 5.30 -12.34
CA LEU A 23 -8.42 5.06 -13.29
C LEU A 23 -8.03 4.13 -14.44
N VAL A 24 -6.80 3.62 -14.47
CA VAL A 24 -6.41 2.66 -15.49
C VAL A 24 -7.31 1.43 -15.43
N GLU A 25 -7.83 1.06 -16.59
CA GLU A 25 -8.62 -0.17 -16.71
C GLU A 25 -7.71 -1.41 -16.69
N VAL A 26 -8.07 -2.35 -15.83
CA VAL A 26 -7.49 -3.68 -15.74
C VAL A 26 -8.60 -4.69 -15.95
N SER A 27 -8.59 -5.43 -17.06
CA SER A 27 -9.67 -6.36 -17.45
C SER A 27 -11.07 -5.70 -17.44
N GLY A 28 -11.17 -4.49 -18.03
CA GLY A 28 -12.44 -3.78 -18.22
C GLY A 28 -13.01 -3.11 -16.97
N LYS A 29 -12.22 -2.94 -15.89
CA LYS A 29 -12.65 -2.23 -14.68
C LYS A 29 -11.51 -1.36 -14.16
N PRO A 30 -11.75 -0.08 -13.76
CA PRO A 30 -10.73 0.78 -13.16
C PRO A 30 -10.05 0.14 -11.95
N ALA A 31 -8.74 0.32 -11.82
CA ALA A 31 -7.96 -0.19 -10.69
C ALA A 31 -8.57 0.24 -9.35
N LEU A 32 -8.94 1.52 -9.22
CA LEU A 32 -9.59 2.07 -8.04
C LEU A 32 -10.90 1.34 -7.70
N ALA A 33 -11.74 1.09 -8.71
CA ALA A 33 -13.02 0.39 -8.52
C ALA A 33 -12.80 -1.05 -8.03
N ARG A 34 -11.74 -1.74 -8.51
CA ARG A 34 -11.37 -3.08 -8.02
C ARG A 34 -10.96 -3.06 -6.55
N VAL A 35 -10.19 -2.05 -6.15
CA VAL A 35 -9.77 -1.91 -4.75
C VAL A 35 -10.98 -1.65 -3.86
N ILE A 36 -11.89 -0.76 -4.26
CA ILE A 36 -13.12 -0.47 -3.50
C ILE A 36 -13.96 -1.73 -3.36
N ASP A 37 -14.20 -2.48 -4.44
CA ASP A 37 -14.96 -3.74 -4.37
C ASP A 37 -14.32 -4.75 -3.41
N ALA A 38 -12.99 -4.90 -3.47
CA ALA A 38 -12.30 -5.82 -2.59
C ALA A 38 -12.45 -5.44 -1.11
N LEU A 39 -12.41 -4.13 -0.81
CA LEU A 39 -12.60 -3.61 0.54
C LEU A 39 -14.05 -3.73 1.00
N GLU A 40 -15.04 -3.48 0.13
CA GLU A 40 -16.47 -3.59 0.47
C GLU A 40 -16.96 -5.04 0.61
N THR A 41 -16.32 -5.95 -0.11
CA THR A 41 -16.63 -7.38 -0.02
C THR A 41 -15.94 -8.05 1.18
N SER A 42 -14.89 -7.43 1.73
CA SER A 42 -14.19 -7.92 2.92
C SER A 42 -15.09 -7.91 4.14
N GLU A 43 -15.04 -8.97 4.94
CA GLU A 43 -15.74 -9.06 6.24
C GLU A 43 -15.11 -8.16 7.33
N MET A 44 -13.90 -7.66 7.08
CA MET A 44 -13.11 -6.90 8.05
C MET A 44 -13.18 -5.39 7.85
N VAL A 45 -13.86 -4.91 6.79
CA VAL A 45 -13.94 -3.48 6.45
C VAL A 45 -15.39 -3.01 6.44
N GLU A 46 -15.71 -2.00 7.27
CA GLU A 46 -17.06 -1.42 7.35
C GLU A 46 -17.26 -0.21 6.41
N GLY A 47 -16.18 0.33 5.85
CA GLY A 47 -16.16 1.54 5.02
C GLY A 47 -14.91 2.37 5.28
N GLY A 48 -14.84 3.57 4.73
CA GLY A 48 -13.65 4.38 4.93
C GLY A 48 -13.56 5.68 4.15
N LEU A 49 -12.32 6.14 3.97
CA LEU A 49 -12.00 7.35 3.23
C LEU A 49 -11.18 7.03 1.98
N LEU A 50 -11.59 7.61 0.86
CA LEU A 50 -10.77 7.75 -0.34
C LEU A 50 -10.04 9.09 -0.27
N CYS A 51 -8.75 9.07 0.01
CA CYS A 51 -7.92 10.26 0.08
C CYS A 51 -7.30 10.57 -1.28
N GLY A 52 -7.81 11.59 -1.94
CA GLY A 52 -7.47 11.94 -3.33
C GLY A 52 -8.45 11.36 -4.35
N PRO A 53 -8.35 11.83 -5.60
CA PRO A 53 -7.46 12.90 -6.09
C PRO A 53 -7.81 14.29 -5.53
N VAL A 54 -7.13 15.35 -5.99
CA VAL A 54 -7.48 16.74 -5.63
C VAL A 54 -8.92 17.07 -6.02
N GLU A 55 -9.54 18.03 -5.33
CA GLU A 55 -10.96 18.32 -5.44
C GLU A 55 -11.38 18.64 -6.88
N GLU A 56 -10.63 19.46 -7.59
CA GLU A 56 -10.93 19.85 -8.98
C GLU A 56 -11.00 18.63 -9.90
N LEU A 57 -10.10 17.65 -9.68
CA LEU A 57 -10.07 16.43 -10.47
C LEU A 57 -11.21 15.49 -10.07
N PHE A 58 -11.52 15.38 -8.79
CA PHE A 58 -12.63 14.56 -8.29
C PHE A 58 -13.98 15.10 -8.79
N GLN A 59 -14.22 16.42 -8.66
CA GLN A 59 -15.46 17.05 -9.11
C GLN A 59 -15.59 17.10 -10.62
N GLY A 60 -14.48 17.32 -11.33
CA GLY A 60 -14.44 17.42 -12.80
C GLY A 60 -14.52 16.08 -13.53
N ASN A 61 -14.33 14.96 -12.84
CA ASN A 61 -14.31 13.63 -13.46
C ASN A 61 -15.49 12.79 -12.96
N GLU A 62 -16.39 12.42 -13.89
CA GLU A 62 -17.57 11.65 -13.55
C GLU A 62 -17.26 10.23 -13.09
N GLU A 63 -16.22 9.61 -13.62
CA GLU A 63 -15.82 8.25 -13.30
C GLU A 63 -15.46 8.09 -11.81
N PHE A 64 -14.71 9.04 -11.22
CA PHE A 64 -14.45 9.05 -9.78
C PHE A 64 -15.73 9.11 -8.95
N ARG A 65 -16.68 9.96 -9.37
CA ARG A 65 -17.96 10.10 -8.66
C ARG A 65 -18.82 8.84 -8.79
N GLN A 66 -18.82 8.23 -9.95
CA GLN A 66 -19.54 6.96 -10.20
C GLN A 66 -18.95 5.81 -9.37
N ILE A 67 -17.60 5.70 -9.30
CA ILE A 67 -16.93 4.67 -8.50
C ILE A 67 -17.31 4.78 -7.02
N LEU A 68 -17.43 6.01 -6.47
CA LEU A 68 -17.84 6.22 -5.09
C LEU A 68 -19.35 6.20 -4.87
N SER A 69 -20.14 6.37 -5.94
CA SER A 69 -21.60 6.38 -5.84
C SER A 69 -22.12 5.01 -5.39
N GLY A 70 -22.77 4.99 -4.24
CA GLY A 70 -23.27 3.75 -3.66
C GLY A 70 -22.25 2.96 -2.81
N SER A 71 -21.02 3.44 -2.72
CA SER A 71 -20.02 2.82 -1.84
C SER A 71 -20.09 3.35 -0.41
N SER A 72 -19.56 2.57 0.53
CA SER A 72 -19.39 2.95 1.94
C SER A 72 -18.20 3.91 2.16
N PHE A 73 -17.48 4.27 1.08
CA PHE A 73 -16.32 5.15 1.13
C PHE A 73 -16.72 6.61 0.83
N ARG A 74 -16.09 7.53 1.55
CA ARG A 74 -16.24 8.97 1.33
C ARG A 74 -14.95 9.56 0.81
N TRP A 75 -15.05 10.49 -0.15
CA TRP A 75 -13.89 11.23 -0.62
C TRP A 75 -13.41 12.24 0.43
N THR A 76 -12.10 12.42 0.51
CA THR A 76 -11.44 13.51 1.23
C THR A 76 -10.27 14.04 0.40
N ALA A 77 -10.00 15.33 0.50
CA ALA A 77 -8.90 15.96 -0.21
C ALA A 77 -7.55 15.37 0.22
N PRO A 78 -6.62 15.18 -0.72
CA PRO A 78 -5.26 14.76 -0.38
C PRO A 78 -4.45 15.95 0.16
N GLU A 79 -3.45 15.64 0.95
CA GLU A 79 -2.42 16.57 1.39
C GLU A 79 -1.22 16.61 0.42
N SER A 80 -0.16 17.30 0.82
CA SER A 80 1.06 17.52 0.01
C SER A 80 1.82 16.25 -0.39
N GLY A 81 1.51 15.11 0.22
CA GLY A 81 2.12 13.80 -0.06
C GLY A 81 1.36 12.65 0.58
N PRO A 82 1.69 11.40 0.23
CA PRO A 82 0.93 10.24 0.69
C PRO A 82 0.98 10.05 2.20
N SER A 83 2.09 10.34 2.87
CA SER A 83 2.19 10.24 4.33
C SER A 83 1.36 11.32 5.04
N ALA A 84 1.35 12.56 4.54
CA ALA A 84 0.53 13.64 5.05
C ALA A 84 -0.96 13.33 4.85
N SER A 85 -1.32 12.83 3.68
CA SER A 85 -2.67 12.40 3.34
C SER A 85 -3.15 11.25 4.24
N ALA A 86 -2.29 10.27 4.52
CA ALA A 86 -2.60 9.19 5.44
C ALA A 86 -2.87 9.71 6.85
N LEU A 87 -2.03 10.64 7.34
CA LEU A 87 -2.21 11.23 8.66
C LEU A 87 -3.51 12.02 8.77
N ALA A 88 -3.81 12.89 7.79
CA ALA A 88 -5.04 13.68 7.75
C ALA A 88 -6.30 12.78 7.67
N ALA A 89 -6.24 11.67 6.92
CA ALA A 89 -7.31 10.69 6.90
C ALA A 89 -7.49 9.99 8.25
N LEU A 90 -6.39 9.62 8.93
CA LEU A 90 -6.43 9.02 10.26
C LEU A 90 -6.94 9.98 11.35
N GLU A 91 -6.81 11.29 11.15
CA GLU A 91 -7.40 12.30 12.05
C GLU A 91 -8.91 12.40 11.91
N GLN A 92 -9.44 12.15 10.72
CA GLN A 92 -10.88 12.13 10.45
C GLN A 92 -11.55 10.82 10.91
N LEU A 93 -10.76 9.74 11.04
CA LEU A 93 -11.22 8.44 11.50
C LEU A 93 -11.06 8.35 13.03
N GLU A 94 -12.16 8.27 13.76
CA GLU A 94 -12.15 8.23 15.23
C GLU A 94 -11.92 6.84 15.81
N ARG A 95 -12.05 5.80 14.96
CA ARG A 95 -12.00 4.40 15.36
C ARG A 95 -10.73 3.71 14.84
N PHE A 96 -10.22 2.78 15.63
CA PHE A 96 -9.13 1.86 15.29
C PHE A 96 -9.62 0.42 15.47
N PRO A 97 -9.07 -0.56 14.77
CA PRO A 97 -7.97 -0.45 13.80
C PRO A 97 -8.37 0.19 12.47
N VAL A 98 -7.38 0.71 11.73
CA VAL A 98 -7.57 1.28 10.39
C VAL A 98 -6.64 0.57 9.40
N LEU A 99 -7.20 0.02 8.32
CA LEU A 99 -6.44 -0.46 7.17
C LEU A 99 -6.10 0.71 6.24
N LEU A 100 -4.82 0.87 5.92
CA LEU A 100 -4.32 1.80 4.92
C LEU A 100 -3.81 1.01 3.71
N THR A 101 -4.33 1.34 2.53
CA THR A 101 -3.90 0.75 1.25
C THR A 101 -3.90 1.80 0.13
N ALA A 102 -3.44 1.42 -1.05
CA ALA A 102 -3.33 2.29 -2.22
C ALA A 102 -4.39 1.94 -3.27
N GLY A 103 -4.87 2.97 -4.01
CA GLY A 103 -5.92 2.81 -5.03
C GLY A 103 -5.46 2.17 -6.34
N ASP A 104 -4.16 1.94 -6.51
CA ASP A 104 -3.52 1.25 -7.63
C ASP A 104 -3.26 -0.24 -7.39
N HIS A 105 -3.66 -0.76 -6.21
CA HIS A 105 -3.52 -2.18 -5.85
C HIS A 105 -4.63 -3.04 -6.51
N ALA A 106 -4.71 -3.02 -7.84
CA ALA A 106 -5.80 -3.58 -8.64
C ALA A 106 -6.02 -5.10 -8.48
N LEU A 107 -5.05 -5.82 -7.92
CA LEU A 107 -5.12 -7.27 -7.62
C LEU A 107 -5.47 -7.57 -6.16
N LEU A 108 -5.85 -6.55 -5.39
CA LEU A 108 -6.36 -6.75 -4.04
C LEU A 108 -7.63 -7.60 -4.08
N SER A 109 -7.73 -8.59 -3.21
CA SER A 109 -8.90 -9.44 -3.06
C SER A 109 -9.47 -9.37 -1.64
N PRO A 110 -10.77 -9.63 -1.45
CA PRO A 110 -11.39 -9.66 -0.12
C PRO A 110 -10.66 -10.62 0.84
N ASP A 111 -10.33 -11.82 0.36
CA ASP A 111 -9.61 -12.83 1.17
C ASP A 111 -8.24 -12.33 1.64
N LEU A 112 -7.52 -11.57 0.80
CA LEU A 112 -6.23 -11.00 1.15
C LEU A 112 -6.39 -9.89 2.22
N VAL A 113 -7.41 -9.06 2.07
CA VAL A 113 -7.76 -8.04 3.08
C VAL A 113 -8.08 -8.69 4.40
N ASP A 114 -8.96 -9.68 4.39
CA ASP A 114 -9.41 -10.41 5.57
C ASP A 114 -8.26 -11.14 6.26
N PHE A 115 -7.43 -11.84 5.50
CA PHE A 115 -6.23 -12.50 6.01
C PHE A 115 -5.31 -11.49 6.71
N PHE A 116 -4.97 -10.40 6.02
CA PHE A 116 -4.07 -9.39 6.57
C PHE A 116 -4.64 -8.76 7.84
N CYS A 117 -5.91 -8.36 7.84
CA CYS A 117 -6.56 -7.74 8.99
C CYS A 117 -6.65 -8.69 10.19
N ARG A 118 -7.02 -9.97 9.97
CA ARG A 118 -7.08 -10.98 11.03
C ARG A 118 -5.71 -11.26 11.64
N GLU A 119 -4.67 -11.37 10.82
CA GLU A 119 -3.30 -11.60 11.34
C GLU A 119 -2.77 -10.36 12.06
N ALA A 120 -3.01 -9.16 11.53
CA ALA A 120 -2.61 -7.92 12.18
C ALA A 120 -3.27 -7.74 13.55
N ALA A 121 -4.56 -8.07 13.68
CA ALA A 121 -5.31 -7.95 14.93
C ALA A 121 -4.81 -8.86 16.07
N LYS A 122 -4.04 -9.91 15.75
CA LYS A 122 -3.44 -10.82 16.76
C LYS A 122 -2.17 -10.26 17.38
N MET A 123 -1.61 -9.19 16.82
CA MET A 123 -0.31 -8.63 17.23
C MET A 123 -0.48 -7.57 18.30
N ASP A 124 0.35 -7.63 19.35
CA ASP A 124 0.47 -6.56 20.35
C ASP A 124 1.48 -5.49 19.90
N VAL A 125 1.12 -4.75 18.83
CA VAL A 125 1.91 -3.66 18.24
C VAL A 125 1.00 -2.51 17.86
N ASP A 126 1.57 -1.40 17.39
CA ASP A 126 0.81 -0.20 17.06
C ASP A 126 0.57 -0.07 15.54
N VAL A 127 1.52 -0.58 14.74
CA VAL A 127 1.47 -0.62 13.27
C VAL A 127 1.88 -2.00 12.78
N VAL A 128 1.18 -2.51 11.78
CA VAL A 128 1.54 -3.75 11.08
C VAL A 128 1.72 -3.47 9.60
N VAL A 129 2.79 -3.98 8.99
CA VAL A 129 3.04 -3.87 7.56
C VAL A 129 2.89 -5.23 6.87
N GLY A 130 2.27 -5.26 5.69
CA GLY A 130 2.19 -6.45 4.86
C GLY A 130 3.46 -6.61 4.01
N LEU A 131 4.11 -7.75 4.08
CA LEU A 131 5.32 -8.05 3.31
C LEU A 131 5.21 -9.41 2.61
N ALA A 132 5.46 -9.44 1.30
CA ALA A 132 5.54 -10.67 0.52
C ALA A 132 7.00 -11.11 0.36
N PRO A 133 7.33 -12.41 0.57
CA PRO A 133 8.67 -12.92 0.27
C PRO A 133 9.02 -12.73 -1.20
N TYR A 134 10.16 -12.10 -1.49
CA TYR A 134 10.58 -11.85 -2.87
C TYR A 134 10.72 -13.14 -3.70
N ALA A 135 11.10 -14.24 -3.06
CA ALA A 135 11.23 -15.53 -3.76
C ALA A 135 9.91 -15.97 -4.40
N ILE A 136 8.77 -15.79 -3.71
CA ILE A 136 7.44 -16.14 -4.21
C ILE A 136 7.04 -15.19 -5.34
N VAL A 137 7.26 -13.89 -5.16
CA VAL A 137 6.93 -12.86 -6.16
C VAL A 137 7.75 -13.07 -7.43
N HIS A 138 9.06 -13.30 -7.29
CA HIS A 138 9.95 -13.51 -8.45
C HIS A 138 9.71 -14.85 -9.16
N ALA A 139 9.34 -15.90 -8.42
CA ALA A 139 8.99 -17.18 -9.04
C ALA A 139 7.70 -17.08 -9.88
N ALA A 140 6.70 -16.31 -9.40
CA ALA A 140 5.45 -16.11 -10.11
C ALA A 140 5.58 -15.08 -11.25
N TYR A 141 6.36 -14.01 -11.04
CA TYR A 141 6.46 -12.85 -11.96
C TYR A 141 7.93 -12.44 -12.16
N PRO A 142 8.76 -13.23 -12.85
CA PRO A 142 10.21 -13.00 -12.96
C PRO A 142 10.56 -11.69 -13.66
N GLU A 143 9.74 -11.23 -14.60
CA GLU A 143 9.95 -9.98 -15.36
C GLU A 143 9.47 -8.72 -14.61
N SER A 144 8.77 -8.89 -13.50
CA SER A 144 8.22 -7.76 -12.73
C SER A 144 9.31 -7.09 -11.90
N LYS A 145 9.43 -5.77 -12.06
CA LYS A 145 10.39 -4.95 -11.30
C LYS A 145 9.73 -4.46 -10.01
N ARG A 146 10.10 -5.03 -8.87
CA ARG A 146 9.60 -4.63 -7.55
C ARG A 146 10.71 -4.08 -6.68
N THR A 147 10.37 -3.15 -5.80
CA THR A 147 11.29 -2.70 -4.75
C THR A 147 11.52 -3.83 -3.77
N VAL A 148 12.79 -4.23 -3.61
CA VAL A 148 13.17 -5.36 -2.76
C VAL A 148 13.90 -4.87 -1.52
N LEU A 149 13.34 -5.14 -0.36
CA LEU A 149 13.98 -4.98 0.94
C LEU A 149 14.86 -6.21 1.20
N LYS A 150 16.15 -5.99 1.47
CA LYS A 150 17.13 -7.07 1.63
C LYS A 150 17.58 -7.15 3.08
N PHE A 151 17.31 -8.28 3.72
CA PHE A 151 17.72 -8.58 5.08
C PHE A 151 18.53 -9.88 5.13
N SER A 152 19.19 -10.15 6.25
CA SER A 152 20.01 -11.35 6.43
C SER A 152 19.18 -12.64 6.47
N ASP A 153 17.91 -12.54 6.85
CA ASP A 153 16.93 -13.62 6.99
C ASP A 153 15.95 -13.72 5.81
N GLY A 154 16.06 -12.83 4.82
CA GLY A 154 15.22 -12.89 3.64
C GLY A 154 15.17 -11.61 2.82
N ARG A 155 14.48 -11.70 1.69
CA ARG A 155 14.17 -10.57 0.82
C ARG A 155 12.66 -10.43 0.73
N TYR A 156 12.15 -9.20 0.79
CA TYR A 156 10.72 -8.93 0.87
C TYR A 156 10.32 -7.80 -0.08
N CYS A 157 9.08 -7.87 -0.57
CA CYS A 157 8.40 -6.78 -1.27
C CYS A 157 7.29 -6.22 -0.39
N GLY A 158 7.06 -4.92 -0.45
CA GLY A 158 5.87 -4.30 0.16
C GLY A 158 4.60 -4.73 -0.58
N THR A 159 3.49 -4.73 0.14
CA THR A 159 2.17 -5.11 -0.41
C THR A 159 1.16 -3.97 -0.38
N ASN A 160 1.60 -2.75 -0.06
CA ASN A 160 0.71 -1.60 0.13
C ASN A 160 -0.44 -1.84 1.13
N LEU A 161 -0.23 -2.77 2.07
CA LEU A 161 -1.14 -3.03 3.18
C LEU A 161 -0.48 -2.63 4.49
N PHE A 162 -1.13 -1.73 5.23
CA PHE A 162 -0.69 -1.28 6.54
C PHE A 162 -1.90 -1.25 7.48
N ALA A 163 -1.76 -1.80 8.68
CA ALA A 163 -2.77 -1.67 9.72
C ALA A 163 -2.26 -0.74 10.82
N ILE A 164 -3.05 0.28 11.13
CA ILE A 164 -2.84 1.16 12.27
C ILE A 164 -3.77 0.65 13.37
N LEU A 165 -3.23 0.00 14.39
CA LEU A 165 -4.05 -0.77 15.34
C LEU A 165 -4.59 0.09 16.48
N ASN A 166 -3.94 1.21 16.77
CA ASN A 166 -4.33 2.11 17.86
C ASN A 166 -3.88 3.55 17.54
N ARG A 167 -4.13 4.46 18.49
CA ARG A 167 -3.82 5.88 18.32
C ARG A 167 -2.31 6.14 18.27
N GLU A 168 -1.51 5.36 18.97
CA GLU A 168 -0.05 5.44 19.00
C GLU A 168 0.55 5.12 17.62
N GLY A 169 -0.13 4.29 16.84
CA GLY A 169 0.24 3.93 15.48
C GLY A 169 0.26 5.12 14.48
N LYS A 170 -0.35 6.27 14.83
CA LYS A 170 -0.22 7.51 14.04
C LYS A 170 1.23 7.98 13.92
N ALA A 171 2.12 7.56 14.82
CA ALA A 171 3.55 7.83 14.71
C ALA A 171 4.19 7.21 13.45
N GLY A 172 3.62 6.14 12.89
CA GLY A 172 4.07 5.53 11.64
C GLY A 172 4.00 6.49 10.44
N PRO A 173 2.82 6.99 10.05
CA PRO A 173 2.69 8.02 9.01
C PRO A 173 3.49 9.30 9.27
N ILE A 174 3.60 9.75 10.53
CA ILE A 174 4.45 10.91 10.89
C ILE A 174 5.93 10.63 10.56
N ALA A 175 6.43 9.47 10.95
CA ALA A 175 7.80 9.07 10.63
C ALA A 175 8.01 8.91 9.11
N TRP A 176 7.03 8.39 8.40
CA TRP A 176 7.07 8.28 6.94
C TRP A 176 7.14 9.67 6.29
N GLN A 177 6.37 10.65 6.78
CA GLN A 177 6.44 12.03 6.30
C GLN A 177 7.84 12.63 6.44
N GLU A 178 8.51 12.36 7.58
CA GLU A 178 9.89 12.79 7.78
C GLU A 178 10.85 12.13 6.77
N VAL A 179 10.65 10.85 6.46
CA VAL A 179 11.40 10.11 5.44
C VAL A 179 11.21 10.72 4.07
N GLU A 180 9.97 11.01 3.68
CA GLU A 180 9.64 11.67 2.40
C GLU A 180 10.31 13.05 2.29
N ALA A 181 10.23 13.87 3.33
CA ALA A 181 10.85 15.18 3.37
C ALA A 181 12.38 15.11 3.27
N GLN A 182 13.00 14.01 3.73
CA GLN A 182 14.43 13.82 3.75
C GLN A 182 14.98 12.92 2.63
N ARG A 183 14.19 12.59 1.60
CA ARG A 183 14.62 11.72 0.47
C ARG A 183 15.96 12.13 -0.16
N LYS A 184 16.28 13.43 -0.14
CA LYS A 184 17.56 13.97 -0.65
C LYS A 184 18.71 13.88 0.37
N ARG A 185 18.45 13.45 1.61
CA ARG A 185 19.45 13.38 2.71
C ARG A 185 19.29 12.10 3.52
N PRO A 186 19.41 10.91 2.92
CA PRO A 186 19.13 9.62 3.57
C PRO A 186 19.99 9.35 4.80
N TRP A 187 21.20 9.96 4.89
CA TRP A 187 22.09 9.84 6.03
C TRP A 187 21.50 10.36 7.36
N ARG A 188 20.52 11.29 7.33
CA ARG A 188 19.84 11.77 8.54
C ARG A 188 18.96 10.70 9.17
N MET A 189 18.27 9.93 8.35
CA MET A 189 17.46 8.80 8.78
C MET A 189 18.33 7.69 9.37
N VAL A 190 19.42 7.39 8.68
CA VAL A 190 20.44 6.43 9.15
C VAL A 190 20.98 6.81 10.52
N ARG A 191 21.22 8.10 10.79
CA ARG A 191 21.70 8.59 12.08
C ARG A 191 20.68 8.37 13.20
N ARG A 192 19.36 8.39 12.91
CA ARG A 192 18.30 8.07 13.89
C ARG A 192 18.27 6.58 14.24
N LEU A 193 18.46 5.72 13.26
CA LEU A 193 18.48 4.27 13.46
C LEU A 193 19.76 3.78 14.19
N GLY A 194 20.80 4.62 14.21
CA GLY A 194 22.08 4.31 14.84
C GLY A 194 23.10 3.68 13.88
N ALA A 195 24.37 4.03 14.04
CA ALA A 195 25.45 3.57 13.17
C ALA A 195 25.60 2.03 13.15
N GLY A 196 25.30 1.36 14.26
CA GLY A 196 25.34 -0.11 14.35
C GLY A 196 24.33 -0.81 13.44
N ILE A 197 23.14 -0.26 13.30
CA ILE A 197 22.10 -0.79 12.41
C ILE A 197 22.52 -0.61 10.95
N LEU A 198 23.05 0.58 10.61
CA LEU A 198 23.58 0.82 9.27
C LEU A 198 24.70 -0.15 8.90
N LEU A 199 25.68 -0.32 9.79
CA LEU A 199 26.80 -1.25 9.55
C LEU A 199 26.28 -2.67 9.36
N ARG A 200 25.36 -3.14 10.21
CA ARG A 200 24.72 -4.47 10.03
C ARG A 200 24.02 -4.61 8.68
N TYR A 201 23.30 -3.57 8.25
CA TYR A 201 22.63 -3.56 6.93
C TYR A 201 23.66 -3.63 5.79
N LEU A 202 24.68 -2.79 5.81
CA LEU A 202 25.73 -2.75 4.78
C LEU A 202 26.52 -4.08 4.69
N PHE A 203 26.73 -4.76 5.82
CA PHE A 203 27.38 -6.07 5.87
C PHE A 203 26.41 -7.25 5.67
N GLY A 204 25.12 -7.00 5.33
CA GLY A 204 24.13 -8.06 5.12
C GLY A 204 23.83 -8.87 6.38
N ARG A 205 23.98 -8.28 7.57
CA ARG A 205 23.81 -8.93 8.89
C ARG A 205 22.60 -8.42 9.67
N LEU A 206 21.77 -7.56 9.07
CA LEU A 206 20.55 -7.03 9.68
C LEU A 206 19.39 -7.92 9.31
N SER A 207 18.70 -8.53 10.29
CA SER A 207 17.43 -9.23 10.08
C SER A 207 16.25 -8.27 9.96
N LEU A 208 15.12 -8.71 9.42
CA LEU A 208 13.88 -7.92 9.35
C LEU A 208 13.43 -7.53 10.76
N ASP A 209 13.39 -8.46 11.71
CA ASP A 209 12.97 -8.18 13.08
C ASP A 209 13.85 -7.12 13.73
N GLN A 210 15.18 -7.21 13.58
CA GLN A 210 16.11 -6.21 14.09
C GLN A 210 15.91 -4.82 13.46
N ALA A 211 15.56 -4.79 12.17
CA ALA A 211 15.27 -3.54 11.48
C ALA A 211 13.97 -2.91 12.00
N LEU A 212 12.90 -3.70 12.16
CA LEU A 212 11.63 -3.24 12.69
C LEU A 212 11.74 -2.81 14.15
N GLU A 213 12.50 -3.53 14.97
CA GLU A 213 12.78 -3.14 16.35
C GLU A 213 13.55 -1.82 16.45
N ALA A 214 14.57 -1.63 15.61
CA ALA A 214 15.32 -0.37 15.56
C ALA A 214 14.44 0.79 15.09
N LEU A 215 13.58 0.57 14.10
CA LEU A 215 12.62 1.55 13.63
C LEU A 215 11.60 1.87 14.74
N SER A 216 11.05 0.85 15.39
CA SER A 216 10.09 1.00 16.49
C SER A 216 10.65 1.89 17.62
N ARG A 217 11.90 1.66 17.99
CA ARG A 217 12.59 2.51 19.00
C ARG A 217 12.80 3.94 18.51
N ALA A 218 13.18 4.11 17.24
CA ALA A 218 13.49 5.43 16.68
C ALA A 218 12.24 6.34 16.56
N ILE A 219 11.06 5.76 16.39
CA ILE A 219 9.80 6.52 16.22
C ILE A 219 8.85 6.36 17.42
N SER A 220 9.24 5.62 18.46
CA SER A 220 8.42 5.34 19.64
C SER A 220 7.06 4.72 19.28
N CYS A 221 7.05 3.78 18.32
CA CYS A 221 5.87 3.12 17.82
C CYS A 221 6.22 1.65 17.51
N ARG A 222 5.51 0.70 18.12
CA ARG A 222 5.78 -0.74 17.93
C ARG A 222 5.30 -1.16 16.55
N ILE A 223 6.22 -1.70 15.74
CA ILE A 223 5.94 -2.12 14.37
C ILE A 223 6.13 -3.63 14.25
N GLY A 224 5.09 -4.31 13.76
CA GLY A 224 5.12 -5.70 13.36
C GLY A 224 4.95 -5.86 11.85
N TYR A 225 4.99 -7.10 11.38
CA TYR A 225 4.68 -7.41 9.99
C TYR A 225 3.87 -8.70 9.85
N VAL A 226 3.02 -8.75 8.84
CA VAL A 226 2.35 -9.97 8.38
C VAL A 226 3.08 -10.44 7.13
N ARG A 227 3.53 -11.68 7.16
CA ARG A 227 4.10 -12.34 5.99
C ARG A 227 2.97 -12.84 5.09
N ILE A 228 2.90 -12.31 3.88
CA ILE A 228 1.86 -12.61 2.89
C ILE A 228 2.45 -13.52 1.82
N GLU A 229 2.03 -14.78 1.79
CA GLU A 229 2.55 -15.79 0.85
C GLU A 229 1.74 -15.83 -0.47
N VAL A 230 1.25 -14.66 -0.89
CA VAL A 230 0.49 -14.46 -2.13
C VAL A 230 1.25 -13.49 -3.02
N ALA A 231 1.78 -13.97 -4.14
CA ALA A 231 2.66 -13.19 -5.01
C ALA A 231 2.00 -11.91 -5.55
N ARG A 232 0.70 -11.98 -5.93
CA ARG A 232 -0.06 -10.83 -6.46
C ARG A 232 -0.22 -9.68 -5.45
N ALA A 233 -0.08 -9.95 -4.14
CA ALA A 233 -0.16 -8.92 -3.11
C ALA A 233 0.93 -7.84 -3.23
N ALA A 234 2.03 -8.13 -3.94
CA ALA A 234 3.10 -7.17 -4.19
C ALA A 234 3.01 -6.51 -5.58
N VAL A 235 1.87 -6.62 -6.27
CA VAL A 235 1.67 -6.05 -7.61
C VAL A 235 0.73 -4.86 -7.52
N ASP A 236 1.28 -3.67 -7.62
CA ASP A 236 0.62 -2.40 -7.88
C ASP A 236 0.70 -2.04 -9.37
N VAL A 237 -0.16 -1.18 -9.85
CA VAL A 237 -0.27 -0.83 -11.28
C VAL A 237 0.22 0.61 -11.49
N ASP A 238 1.53 0.76 -11.61
CA ASP A 238 2.24 2.03 -11.80
C ASP A 238 2.75 2.26 -13.22
N SER A 239 2.64 1.25 -14.09
CA SER A 239 3.12 1.26 -15.47
C SER A 239 2.26 0.39 -16.40
N VAL A 240 2.43 0.57 -17.71
CA VAL A 240 1.80 -0.28 -18.73
C VAL A 240 2.20 -1.76 -18.56
N ALA A 241 3.45 -2.02 -18.17
CA ALA A 241 3.92 -3.37 -17.90
C ALA A 241 3.19 -4.00 -16.70
N ASP A 242 2.97 -3.25 -15.63
CA ASP A 242 2.21 -3.70 -14.45
C ASP A 242 0.74 -3.94 -14.79
N ARG A 243 0.13 -3.05 -15.59
CA ARG A 243 -1.22 -3.23 -16.10
C ARG A 243 -1.36 -4.56 -16.87
N ASN A 244 -0.47 -4.79 -17.83
CA ASN A 244 -0.49 -6.01 -18.65
C ASN A 244 -0.29 -7.26 -17.78
N LEU A 245 0.60 -7.20 -16.79
CA LEU A 245 0.80 -8.28 -15.83
C LEU A 245 -0.49 -8.54 -15.02
N ALA A 246 -1.14 -7.49 -14.53
CA ALA A 246 -2.37 -7.61 -13.76
C ALA A 246 -3.50 -8.22 -14.60
N GLU A 247 -3.61 -7.87 -15.88
CA GLU A 247 -4.58 -8.47 -16.81
C GLU A 247 -4.33 -9.97 -17.02
N ILE A 248 -3.07 -10.38 -17.21
CA ILE A 248 -2.70 -11.80 -17.35
C ILE A 248 -3.07 -12.59 -16.09
N ILE A 249 -2.77 -12.04 -14.90
CA ILE A 249 -3.09 -12.69 -13.63
C ILE A 249 -4.60 -12.88 -13.47
N LEU A 250 -5.40 -11.85 -13.74
CA LEU A 250 -6.86 -11.93 -13.64
C LEU A 250 -7.49 -12.86 -14.67
N GLN A 251 -6.91 -12.98 -15.85
CA GLN A 251 -7.37 -13.93 -16.87
C GLN A 251 -7.10 -15.37 -16.44
N SER A 252 -5.90 -15.65 -15.92
CA SER A 252 -5.56 -16.98 -15.41
C SER A 252 -6.47 -17.44 -14.26
N ASP A 253 -6.89 -16.51 -13.38
CA ASP A 253 -7.82 -16.80 -12.31
C ASP A 253 -9.21 -17.20 -12.84
N ARG A 254 -9.71 -16.52 -13.89
CA ARG A 254 -11.00 -16.85 -14.53
C ARG A 254 -10.97 -18.23 -15.18
N ASP A 255 -9.88 -18.54 -15.90
CA ASP A 255 -9.72 -19.81 -16.58
C ASP A 255 -9.66 -20.98 -15.58
N SER A 256 -9.05 -20.75 -14.41
CA SER A 256 -8.98 -21.73 -13.32
C SER A 256 -10.34 -21.95 -12.63
N SER A 257 -11.16 -20.91 -12.51
CA SER A 257 -12.48 -20.97 -11.87
C SER A 257 -13.59 -21.50 -12.77
N GLY A 258 -13.39 -21.53 -14.09
CA GLY A 258 -14.35 -22.01 -15.09
C GLY A 258 -14.18 -23.51 -15.46
N SER A 259 -13.23 -24.21 -14.81
CA SER A 259 -12.90 -25.61 -15.11
C SER A 259 -13.47 -26.61 -14.08
N ASP A 260 -14.22 -26.13 -13.09
CA ASP A 260 -15.00 -26.93 -12.12
C ASP A 260 -16.49 -26.88 -12.52
#